data_ddac0c50c4b0bebec689dc1f7a283c10
#
_entry.id   ddac0c50c4b0bebec689dc1f7a283c10
#
_cell.length_a   1.000
_cell.length_b   1.000
_cell.length_c   1.000
_cell.angle_alpha   90.00
_cell.angle_beta   90.00
_cell.angle_gamma   90.00
#
_symmetry.space_group_name_H-M   'P 1'
#
loop_
_entity.id
_entity.type
_entity.pdbx_description
1 polymer ?
#
loop_
_entity_poly.entity_id
_entity_poly.type
_entity_poly.pdbx_seq_one_letter_code
_entity_poly.pdbx_strand_id
1 'polypeptide(L)'
;MKPTLFVLAAGMGSRYGGLKQLDSLGPHGETIMDYSIYDAIQAGFGKVVFVIRKDFEQDFREKVLSKYEGHIPVEVVFQSVDKLPEGYVCPTERTKPWGTNHAVLMGKDVINEPFAVINADDFYGRDAFNVIASELSRPHTGKGDYCMVGFRIGNTMSENGSVARGVCKVKGGNLASIVERTKIEYDENHDIVYLDDYGFKETLNPVTPVSMNFWGFTPDYFDYSEREFRKFLDENINSEKAEFFIPLAIDSLIDSGEA
;
A
#
# COMPACT_ATOMS: atom_id res chain seq x y z
N MET A 1 17.68 1.81 -13.82
CA MET A 1 16.59 2.82 -14.00
C MET A 1 16.21 3.30 -12.61
N LYS A 2 15.87 4.60 -12.41
CA LYS A 2 15.42 5.07 -11.09
C LYS A 2 13.98 4.60 -10.86
N PRO A 3 13.66 4.01 -9.70
CA PRO A 3 12.30 3.55 -9.42
C PRO A 3 11.33 4.72 -9.19
N THR A 4 10.03 4.44 -9.34
CA THR A 4 8.93 5.37 -8.99
C THR A 4 8.42 5.06 -7.60
N LEU A 5 8.14 6.09 -6.79
CA LEU A 5 7.34 5.97 -5.58
C LEU A 5 5.86 6.17 -5.90
N PHE A 6 5.02 5.20 -5.61
CA PHE A 6 3.58 5.25 -5.81
C PHE A 6 2.85 5.35 -4.46
N VAL A 7 2.25 6.50 -4.20
CA VAL A 7 1.67 6.85 -2.90
C VAL A 7 0.16 6.67 -2.93
N LEU A 8 -0.36 5.77 -2.10
CA LEU A 8 -1.80 5.51 -1.97
C LEU A 8 -2.45 6.55 -1.07
N ALA A 9 -3.03 7.59 -1.68
CA ALA A 9 -3.64 8.73 -0.99
C ALA A 9 -5.16 8.87 -1.25
N ALA A 10 -5.79 7.91 -1.94
CA ALA A 10 -7.23 7.97 -2.25
C ALA A 10 -8.14 7.75 -1.04
N GLY A 11 -7.64 7.11 0.03
CA GLY A 11 -8.31 6.96 1.32
C GLY A 11 -8.33 8.22 2.17
N MET A 12 -7.57 9.25 1.78
CA MET A 12 -7.47 10.52 2.49
C MET A 12 -8.83 11.24 2.54
N GLY A 13 -9.27 11.58 3.73
CA GLY A 13 -10.46 12.41 3.94
C GLY A 13 -11.80 11.70 4.08
N SER A 14 -11.89 10.38 3.85
CA SER A 14 -13.18 9.66 3.89
C SER A 14 -13.84 9.61 5.28
N ARG A 15 -13.06 9.71 6.37
CA ARG A 15 -13.57 9.58 7.75
C ARG A 15 -13.86 10.93 8.46
N TYR A 16 -13.34 12.05 7.94
CA TYR A 16 -13.36 13.34 8.68
C TYR A 16 -13.68 14.56 7.82
N GLY A 17 -14.17 14.40 6.58
CA GLY A 17 -14.60 15.51 5.71
C GLY A 17 -13.48 16.50 5.32
N GLY A 18 -12.19 16.11 5.45
CA GLY A 18 -11.05 16.95 5.13
C GLY A 18 -9.74 16.17 5.00
N LEU A 19 -8.70 16.84 4.54
CA LEU A 19 -7.35 16.28 4.33
C LEU A 19 -6.59 16.17 5.66
N LYS A 20 -7.04 15.35 6.61
CA LYS A 20 -6.38 15.17 7.92
C LYS A 20 -4.95 14.62 7.83
N GLN A 21 -4.61 13.93 6.75
CA GLN A 21 -3.23 13.48 6.50
C GLN A 21 -2.28 14.63 6.15
N LEU A 22 -2.82 15.85 6.04
CA LEU A 22 -2.05 17.09 5.97
C LEU A 22 -1.83 17.72 7.36
N ASP A 23 -2.23 17.04 8.44
CA ASP A 23 -1.91 17.50 9.79
C ASP A 23 -0.40 17.54 9.96
N SER A 24 0.09 18.73 10.28
CA SER A 24 1.50 18.98 10.52
C SER A 24 1.95 18.25 11.79
N LEU A 25 2.91 17.35 11.62
CA LEU A 25 3.52 16.61 12.73
C LEU A 25 4.95 17.09 12.99
N GLY A 26 5.62 17.58 11.96
CA GLY A 26 6.99 18.08 12.05
C GLY A 26 7.07 19.52 12.56
N PRO A 27 8.26 19.96 13.02
CA PRO A 27 8.47 21.27 13.62
C PRO A 27 8.29 22.44 12.65
N HIS A 28 8.30 22.20 11.34
CA HIS A 28 8.12 23.22 10.30
C HIS A 28 6.87 22.99 9.46
N GLY A 29 5.95 22.17 9.93
CA GLY A 29 4.70 21.87 9.23
C GLY A 29 4.74 20.65 8.31
N GLU A 30 5.75 19.80 8.46
CA GLU A 30 5.86 18.56 7.68
C GLU A 30 4.76 17.56 8.09
N THR A 31 4.22 16.88 7.10
CA THR A 31 3.32 15.74 7.26
C THR A 31 4.10 14.42 7.28
N ILE A 32 3.47 13.30 7.66
CA ILE A 32 4.09 11.95 7.54
C ILE A 32 4.54 11.70 6.10
N MET A 33 3.72 12.07 5.14
CA MET A 33 4.02 11.90 3.71
C MET A 33 5.25 12.70 3.26
N ASP A 34 5.47 13.90 3.80
CA ASP A 34 6.64 14.72 3.48
C ASP A 34 7.95 14.00 3.88
N TYR A 35 7.97 13.30 5.02
CA TYR A 35 9.11 12.46 5.42
C TYR A 35 9.32 11.29 4.47
N SER A 36 8.27 10.60 4.07
CA SER A 36 8.35 9.49 3.13
C SER A 36 8.89 9.92 1.77
N ILE A 37 8.43 11.06 1.24
CA ILE A 37 8.92 11.58 -0.04
C ILE A 37 10.37 12.05 0.07
N TYR A 38 10.73 12.72 1.16
CA TYR A 38 12.12 13.10 1.41
C TYR A 38 13.05 11.90 1.43
N ASP A 39 12.69 10.84 2.18
CA ASP A 39 13.49 9.62 2.28
C ASP A 39 13.57 8.89 0.92
N ALA A 40 12.50 8.88 0.13
CA ALA A 40 12.51 8.33 -1.22
C ALA A 40 13.47 9.10 -2.15
N ILE A 41 13.45 10.44 -2.12
CA ILE A 41 14.39 11.27 -2.89
C ILE A 41 15.84 10.92 -2.50
N GLN A 42 16.14 10.83 -1.20
CA GLN A 42 17.48 10.49 -0.71
C GLN A 42 17.89 9.05 -1.10
N ALA A 43 16.95 8.12 -1.17
CA ALA A 43 17.17 6.74 -1.61
C ALA A 43 17.32 6.59 -3.13
N GLY A 44 17.08 7.66 -3.91
CA GLY A 44 17.34 7.70 -5.35
C GLY A 44 16.12 7.43 -6.23
N PHE A 45 14.90 7.50 -5.70
CA PHE A 45 13.68 7.48 -6.52
C PHE A 45 13.67 8.64 -7.52
N GLY A 46 13.13 8.39 -8.72
CA GLY A 46 13.16 9.33 -9.83
C GLY A 46 11.87 10.08 -10.07
N LYS A 47 10.75 9.58 -9.55
CA LYS A 47 9.40 10.13 -9.75
C LYS A 47 8.51 9.73 -8.57
N VAL A 48 7.52 10.56 -8.25
CA VAL A 48 6.42 10.25 -7.34
C VAL A 48 5.11 10.26 -8.12
N VAL A 49 4.30 9.23 -7.96
CA VAL A 49 2.93 9.18 -8.48
C VAL A 49 1.99 9.11 -7.28
N PHE A 50 0.98 9.95 -7.25
CA PHE A 50 -0.07 9.90 -6.23
C PHE A 50 -1.36 9.36 -6.83
N VAL A 51 -1.98 8.39 -6.15
CA VAL A 51 -3.37 8.06 -6.43
C VAL A 51 -4.27 8.73 -5.40
N ILE A 52 -5.17 9.59 -5.89
CA ILE A 52 -6.12 10.35 -5.07
C ILE A 52 -7.55 10.19 -5.62
N ARG A 53 -8.52 10.73 -4.90
CA ARG A 53 -9.87 10.90 -5.43
C ARG A 53 -9.94 12.21 -6.23
N LYS A 54 -10.75 12.22 -7.30
CA LYS A 54 -10.87 13.38 -8.19
C LYS A 54 -11.40 14.64 -7.50
N ASP A 55 -12.29 14.46 -6.53
CA ASP A 55 -12.88 15.57 -5.76
C ASP A 55 -11.88 16.32 -4.87
N PHE A 56 -10.72 15.75 -4.60
CA PHE A 56 -9.63 16.39 -3.84
C PHE A 56 -8.52 16.99 -4.71
N GLU A 57 -8.61 16.92 -6.02
CA GLU A 57 -7.50 17.30 -6.91
C GLU A 57 -7.00 18.72 -6.68
N GLN A 58 -7.91 19.70 -6.62
CA GLN A 58 -7.50 21.10 -6.49
C GLN A 58 -6.77 21.36 -5.18
N ASP A 59 -7.36 20.96 -4.06
CA ASP A 59 -6.74 21.10 -2.73
C ASP A 59 -5.40 20.36 -2.63
N PHE A 60 -5.31 19.18 -3.24
CA PHE A 60 -4.10 18.38 -3.24
C PHE A 60 -2.98 19.04 -4.04
N ARG A 61 -3.29 19.60 -5.22
CA ARG A 61 -2.33 20.34 -6.03
C ARG A 61 -1.79 21.57 -5.29
N GLU A 62 -2.67 22.35 -4.70
CA GLU A 62 -2.30 23.59 -4.02
C GLU A 62 -1.51 23.35 -2.72
N LYS A 63 -1.90 22.36 -1.91
CA LYS A 63 -1.36 22.16 -0.56
C LYS A 63 -0.24 21.12 -0.49
N VAL A 64 -0.20 20.17 -1.44
CA VAL A 64 0.73 19.04 -1.41
C VAL A 64 1.74 19.15 -2.54
N LEU A 65 1.29 19.18 -3.80
CA LEU A 65 2.23 19.12 -4.93
C LEU A 65 3.17 20.31 -4.99
N SER A 66 2.70 21.50 -4.62
CA SER A 66 3.53 22.72 -4.58
C SER A 66 4.78 22.57 -3.69
N LYS A 67 4.76 21.69 -2.68
CA LYS A 67 5.91 21.41 -1.83
C LYS A 67 7.03 20.66 -2.54
N TYR A 68 6.71 19.90 -3.59
CA TYR A 68 7.66 19.00 -4.27
C TYR A 68 8.13 19.56 -5.60
N GLU A 69 7.59 20.69 -6.05
CA GLU A 69 8.00 21.37 -7.28
C GLU A 69 9.51 21.68 -7.27
N GLY A 70 10.20 21.28 -8.33
CA GLY A 70 11.65 21.43 -8.47
C GLY A 70 12.50 20.43 -7.69
N HIS A 71 11.90 19.58 -6.86
CA HIS A 71 12.63 18.57 -6.08
C HIS A 71 12.56 17.18 -6.73
N ILE A 72 11.40 16.78 -7.25
CA ILE A 72 11.17 15.50 -7.92
C ILE A 72 9.99 15.63 -8.87
N PRO A 73 10.00 14.97 -10.04
CA PRO A 73 8.83 14.87 -10.92
C PRO A 73 7.64 14.22 -10.20
N VAL A 74 6.46 14.82 -10.32
CA VAL A 74 5.23 14.34 -9.68
C VAL A 74 4.10 14.18 -10.68
N GLU A 75 3.40 13.06 -10.63
CA GLU A 75 2.18 12.78 -11.37
C GLU A 75 1.02 12.44 -10.44
N VAL A 76 -0.21 12.62 -10.91
CA VAL A 76 -1.43 12.32 -10.16
C VAL A 76 -2.35 11.47 -11.01
N VAL A 77 -2.81 10.36 -10.43
CA VAL A 77 -3.83 9.50 -11.00
C VAL A 77 -5.05 9.42 -10.08
N PHE A 78 -6.19 9.00 -10.61
CA PHE A 78 -7.45 9.08 -9.88
C PHE A 78 -8.07 7.70 -9.70
N GLN A 79 -8.37 7.36 -8.44
CA GLN A 79 -9.19 6.21 -8.11
C GLN A 79 -10.65 6.65 -7.96
N SER A 80 -11.56 5.91 -8.62
CA SER A 80 -13.00 6.04 -8.39
C SER A 80 -13.67 4.67 -8.53
N VAL A 81 -14.86 4.51 -7.97
CA VAL A 81 -15.57 3.21 -7.91
C VAL A 81 -16.00 2.71 -9.29
N ASP A 82 -16.16 3.59 -10.24
CA ASP A 82 -16.54 3.32 -11.64
C ASP A 82 -15.35 3.00 -12.57
N LYS A 83 -14.11 3.12 -12.08
CA LYS A 83 -12.90 2.72 -12.81
C LYS A 83 -12.72 1.21 -12.76
N LEU A 84 -13.52 0.50 -13.56
CA LEU A 84 -13.53 -0.95 -13.66
C LEU A 84 -12.99 -1.41 -15.01
N PRO A 85 -12.46 -2.63 -15.11
CA PRO A 85 -12.10 -3.24 -16.38
C PRO A 85 -13.32 -3.37 -17.31
N GLU A 86 -13.06 -3.41 -18.62
CA GLU A 86 -14.12 -3.60 -19.62
C GLU A 86 -14.98 -4.84 -19.31
N GLY A 87 -16.31 -4.69 -19.42
CA GLY A 87 -17.30 -5.73 -19.13
C GLY A 87 -17.93 -5.65 -17.74
N TYR A 88 -17.40 -4.81 -16.83
CA TYR A 88 -17.98 -4.61 -15.49
C TYR A 88 -18.64 -3.24 -15.35
N VAL A 89 -19.74 -3.18 -14.61
CA VAL A 89 -20.46 -1.96 -14.28
C VAL A 89 -20.56 -1.85 -12.76
N CYS A 90 -20.16 -0.70 -12.22
CA CYS A 90 -20.24 -0.45 -10.79
C CYS A 90 -21.71 -0.37 -10.34
N PRO A 91 -22.12 -1.14 -9.32
CA PRO A 91 -23.47 -0.99 -8.74
C PRO A 91 -23.70 0.42 -8.22
N THR A 92 -24.90 0.94 -8.42
CA THR A 92 -25.30 2.32 -8.06
C THR A 92 -25.12 2.61 -6.57
N GLU A 93 -25.34 1.61 -5.70
CA GLU A 93 -25.28 1.72 -4.24
C GLU A 93 -23.86 1.71 -3.72
N ARG A 94 -22.88 1.31 -4.55
CA ARG A 94 -21.51 1.22 -4.08
C ARG A 94 -20.84 2.59 -4.01
N THR A 95 -20.46 2.97 -2.82
CA THR A 95 -19.67 4.19 -2.54
C THR A 95 -18.26 3.89 -2.05
N LYS A 96 -18.04 2.67 -1.53
CA LYS A 96 -16.74 2.26 -0.98
C LYS A 96 -15.75 1.94 -2.09
N PRO A 97 -14.50 2.48 -2.06
CA PRO A 97 -13.44 2.10 -3.00
C PRO A 97 -13.19 0.58 -3.02
N TRP A 98 -12.69 0.08 -4.15
CA TRP A 98 -12.45 -1.36 -4.36
C TRP A 98 -11.17 -1.90 -3.66
N GLY A 99 -10.51 -1.08 -2.84
CA GLY A 99 -9.35 -1.48 -2.06
C GLY A 99 -8.02 -0.98 -2.59
N THR A 100 -6.93 -1.33 -1.88
CA THR A 100 -5.58 -0.80 -2.16
C THR A 100 -5.00 -1.34 -3.47
N ASN A 101 -5.29 -2.59 -3.84
CA ASN A 101 -4.78 -3.12 -5.10
C ASN A 101 -5.48 -2.50 -6.33
N HIS A 102 -6.77 -2.15 -6.20
CA HIS A 102 -7.44 -1.34 -7.22
C HIS A 102 -6.82 0.06 -7.35
N ALA A 103 -6.39 0.67 -6.24
CA ALA A 103 -5.66 1.94 -6.31
C ALA A 103 -4.33 1.79 -7.07
N VAL A 104 -3.61 0.68 -6.89
CA VAL A 104 -2.38 0.39 -7.64
C VAL A 104 -2.65 0.33 -9.15
N LEU A 105 -3.76 -0.28 -9.60
CA LEU A 105 -4.11 -0.36 -11.01
C LEU A 105 -4.24 1.01 -11.70
N MET A 106 -4.54 2.08 -10.95
CA MET A 106 -4.62 3.44 -11.52
C MET A 106 -3.27 3.96 -12.02
N GLY A 107 -2.17 3.34 -11.61
CA GLY A 107 -0.81 3.70 -12.07
C GLY A 107 -0.40 3.07 -13.40
N LYS A 108 -1.18 2.12 -13.96
CA LYS A 108 -0.80 1.30 -15.13
C LYS A 108 -0.34 2.11 -16.34
N ASP A 109 -0.99 3.24 -16.62
CA ASP A 109 -0.71 4.04 -17.82
C ASP A 109 0.43 5.04 -17.63
N VAL A 110 0.90 5.27 -16.40
CA VAL A 110 1.90 6.31 -16.10
C VAL A 110 3.19 5.75 -15.47
N ILE A 111 3.20 4.49 -15.01
CA ILE A 111 4.36 3.84 -14.42
C ILE A 111 4.87 2.73 -15.33
N ASN A 112 6.04 2.92 -15.93
CA ASN A 112 6.67 1.98 -16.86
C ASN A 112 8.03 1.46 -16.35
N GLU A 113 8.45 1.90 -15.19
CA GLU A 113 9.67 1.52 -14.47
C GLU A 113 9.32 0.74 -13.20
N PRO A 114 10.29 0.01 -12.57
CA PRO A 114 10.08 -0.58 -11.25
C PRO A 114 9.58 0.47 -10.26
N PHE A 115 8.68 0.09 -9.37
CA PHE A 115 8.03 1.05 -8.48
C PHE A 115 7.80 0.48 -7.08
N ALA A 116 7.81 1.36 -6.09
CA ALA A 116 7.43 1.04 -4.73
C ALA A 116 6.07 1.65 -4.40
N VAL A 117 5.23 0.89 -3.69
CA VAL A 117 3.91 1.32 -3.21
C VAL A 117 3.97 1.57 -1.72
N ILE A 118 3.42 2.70 -1.26
CA ILE A 118 3.26 3.04 0.17
C ILE A 118 1.88 3.63 0.44
N ASN A 119 1.44 3.56 1.69
CA ASN A 119 0.32 4.35 2.18
C ASN A 119 0.78 5.79 2.49
N ALA A 120 -0.08 6.77 2.26
CA ALA A 120 0.23 8.19 2.50
C ALA A 120 0.31 8.58 3.98
N ASP A 121 -0.26 7.76 4.86
CA ASP A 121 -0.46 8.03 6.30
C ASP A 121 0.35 7.13 7.22
N ASP A 122 1.25 6.30 6.67
CA ASP A 122 2.17 5.47 7.43
C ASP A 122 3.60 6.04 7.44
N PHE A 123 4.30 5.91 8.56
CA PHE A 123 5.71 6.25 8.68
C PHE A 123 6.59 5.00 8.53
N TYR A 124 7.48 5.00 7.54
CA TYR A 124 8.28 3.82 7.17
C TYR A 124 9.74 3.91 7.62
N GLY A 125 10.30 5.12 7.69
CA GLY A 125 11.68 5.39 8.05
C GLY A 125 12.68 5.22 6.89
N ARG A 126 13.76 5.95 6.94
CA ARG A 126 14.78 6.06 5.86
C ARG A 126 15.35 4.71 5.41
N ASP A 127 15.62 3.81 6.35
CA ASP A 127 16.25 2.53 6.03
C ASP A 127 15.38 1.66 5.12
N ALA A 128 14.07 1.68 5.34
CA ALA A 128 13.10 0.97 4.49
C ALA A 128 13.15 1.47 3.03
N PHE A 129 13.27 2.79 2.81
CA PHE A 129 13.42 3.36 1.46
C PHE A 129 14.74 2.98 0.81
N ASN A 130 15.85 2.97 1.56
CA ASN A 130 17.15 2.56 1.04
C ASN A 130 17.15 1.09 0.59
N VAL A 131 16.58 0.21 1.42
CA VAL A 131 16.51 -1.23 1.12
C VAL A 131 15.68 -1.48 -0.13
N ILE A 132 14.46 -0.93 -0.22
CA ILE A 132 13.60 -1.19 -1.37
C ILE A 132 14.12 -0.52 -2.66
N ALA A 133 14.72 0.67 -2.56
CA ALA A 133 15.34 1.34 -3.70
C ALA A 133 16.52 0.53 -4.26
N SER A 134 17.34 -0.07 -3.40
CA SER A 134 18.43 -0.96 -3.80
C SER A 134 17.89 -2.16 -4.53
N GLU A 135 16.84 -2.80 -4.02
CA GLU A 135 16.20 -3.96 -4.63
C GLU A 135 15.59 -3.64 -6.00
N LEU A 136 14.80 -2.56 -6.11
CA LEU A 136 14.17 -2.14 -7.35
C LEU A 136 15.16 -1.63 -8.42
N SER A 137 16.37 -1.23 -8.02
CA SER A 137 17.40 -0.74 -8.94
C SER A 137 18.26 -1.84 -9.53
N ARG A 138 18.18 -3.07 -9.01
CA ARG A 138 18.91 -4.22 -9.55
C ARG A 138 18.34 -4.66 -10.92
N PRO A 139 19.09 -5.36 -11.76
CA PRO A 139 18.54 -5.99 -12.96
C PRO A 139 17.48 -7.03 -12.59
N HIS A 140 16.29 -6.88 -13.14
CA HIS A 140 15.21 -7.86 -13.00
C HIS A 140 15.34 -8.91 -14.09
N THR A 141 15.25 -10.19 -13.71
CA THR A 141 15.55 -11.33 -14.58
C THR A 141 14.30 -11.99 -15.16
N GLY A 142 13.11 -11.55 -14.77
CA GLY A 142 11.86 -12.16 -15.22
C GLY A 142 10.62 -11.42 -14.72
N LYS A 143 9.47 -12.03 -15.01
CA LYS A 143 8.18 -11.63 -14.43
C LYS A 143 8.07 -12.14 -13.00
N GLY A 144 7.27 -11.45 -12.17
CA GLY A 144 7.05 -11.87 -10.79
C GLY A 144 8.21 -11.57 -9.83
N ASP A 145 9.18 -10.76 -10.27
CA ASP A 145 10.32 -10.35 -9.43
C ASP A 145 9.90 -9.18 -8.52
N TYR A 146 9.17 -9.50 -7.47
CA TYR A 146 8.60 -8.54 -6.54
C TYR A 146 9.25 -8.64 -5.16
N CYS A 147 9.12 -7.58 -4.38
CA CYS A 147 9.67 -7.54 -3.03
C CYS A 147 8.74 -6.77 -2.08
N MET A 148 9.00 -6.89 -0.79
CA MET A 148 8.36 -6.06 0.23
C MET A 148 9.34 -5.74 1.34
N VAL A 149 9.09 -4.62 2.05
CA VAL A 149 9.74 -4.35 3.32
C VAL A 149 8.88 -4.94 4.44
N GLY A 150 9.40 -5.97 5.10
CA GLY A 150 8.78 -6.55 6.29
C GLY A 150 9.19 -5.76 7.54
N PHE A 151 8.20 -5.34 8.32
CA PHE A 151 8.42 -4.65 9.60
C PHE A 151 8.24 -5.63 10.75
N ARG A 152 9.00 -5.46 11.84
CA ARG A 152 8.78 -6.23 13.05
C ARG A 152 7.48 -5.78 13.71
N ILE A 153 6.57 -6.70 14.02
CA ILE A 153 5.25 -6.36 14.59
C ILE A 153 5.39 -5.48 15.83
N GLY A 154 6.35 -5.79 16.72
CA GLY A 154 6.60 -5.00 17.94
C GLY A 154 6.92 -3.53 17.71
N ASN A 155 7.42 -3.16 16.51
CA ASN A 155 7.70 -1.76 16.15
C ASN A 155 6.49 -1.06 15.49
N THR A 156 5.37 -1.76 15.29
CA THR A 156 4.20 -1.25 14.56
C THR A 156 2.90 -1.31 15.38
N MET A 157 3.03 -1.63 16.66
CA MET A 157 1.92 -1.66 17.61
C MET A 157 1.49 -0.26 18.03
N SER A 158 0.29 -0.17 18.60
CA SER A 158 -0.26 1.06 19.18
C SER A 158 -0.63 0.81 20.64
N GLU A 159 -0.22 1.73 21.52
CA GLU A 159 -0.67 1.73 22.92
C GLU A 159 -2.13 2.18 23.08
N ASN A 160 -2.72 2.76 22.03
CA ASN A 160 -4.06 3.33 22.06
C ASN A 160 -5.12 2.50 21.34
N GLY A 161 -4.87 1.21 21.16
CA GLY A 161 -5.84 0.28 20.54
C GLY A 161 -5.20 -0.73 19.59
N SER A 162 -6.04 -1.52 18.94
CA SER A 162 -5.62 -2.56 18.01
C SER A 162 -5.14 -1.99 16.69
N VAL A 163 -4.25 -2.74 16.03
CA VAL A 163 -3.77 -2.47 14.68
C VAL A 163 -4.18 -3.61 13.73
N ALA A 164 -4.25 -3.31 12.43
CA ALA A 164 -4.41 -4.30 11.37
C ALA A 164 -3.09 -4.47 10.62
N ARG A 165 -2.64 -5.71 10.40
CA ARG A 165 -1.38 -6.01 9.69
C ARG A 165 -1.47 -7.30 8.89
N GLY A 166 -0.83 -7.34 7.74
CA GLY A 166 -0.56 -8.59 7.03
C GLY A 166 0.56 -9.35 7.74
N VAL A 167 0.22 -10.40 8.49
CA VAL A 167 1.20 -11.25 9.18
C VAL A 167 1.87 -12.16 8.17
N CYS A 168 3.21 -12.06 8.05
CA CYS A 168 4.00 -12.71 7.03
C CYS A 168 4.65 -14.01 7.56
N LYS A 169 4.61 -15.07 6.74
CA LYS A 169 5.51 -16.22 6.88
C LYS A 169 6.64 -16.10 5.88
N VAL A 170 7.87 -16.23 6.34
CA VAL A 170 9.07 -16.10 5.52
C VAL A 170 9.81 -17.43 5.49
N LYS A 171 10.25 -17.86 4.30
CA LYS A 171 11.04 -19.07 4.10
C LYS A 171 12.21 -18.77 3.13
N GLY A 172 13.43 -18.93 3.62
CA GLY A 172 14.62 -18.71 2.80
C GLY A 172 14.78 -17.26 2.29
N GLY A 173 14.24 -16.28 3.01
CA GLY A 173 14.26 -14.87 2.61
C GLY A 173 13.07 -14.44 1.73
N ASN A 174 12.26 -15.39 1.25
CA ASN A 174 11.07 -15.11 0.44
C ASN A 174 9.80 -15.12 1.28
N LEU A 175 8.83 -14.32 0.88
CA LEU A 175 7.48 -14.34 1.44
C LEU A 175 6.80 -15.67 1.02
N ALA A 176 6.44 -16.50 2.00
CA ALA A 176 5.80 -17.79 1.75
C ALA A 176 4.27 -17.71 1.88
N SER A 177 3.75 -16.81 2.70
CA SER A 177 2.32 -16.47 2.78
C SER A 177 2.14 -15.17 3.55
N ILE A 178 1.00 -14.53 3.35
CA ILE A 178 0.60 -13.33 4.08
C ILE A 178 -0.88 -13.41 4.45
N VAL A 179 -1.19 -13.21 5.72
CA VAL A 179 -2.57 -13.26 6.23
C VAL A 179 -2.91 -11.97 6.94
N GLU A 180 -3.92 -11.26 6.44
CA GLU A 180 -4.40 -10.03 7.08
C GLU A 180 -5.07 -10.35 8.43
N ARG A 181 -4.57 -9.71 9.50
CA ARG A 181 -5.15 -9.75 10.83
C ARG A 181 -5.62 -8.37 11.22
N THR A 182 -6.93 -8.21 11.35
CA THR A 182 -7.59 -6.90 11.48
C THR A 182 -7.61 -6.37 12.91
N LYS A 183 -7.27 -7.19 13.89
CA LYS A 183 -7.27 -6.83 15.29
C LYS A 183 -6.11 -7.50 16.02
N ILE A 184 -4.96 -6.82 16.03
CA ILE A 184 -3.78 -7.21 16.82
C ILE A 184 -3.65 -6.17 17.92
N GLU A 185 -3.52 -6.61 19.17
CA GLU A 185 -3.48 -5.74 20.34
C GLU A 185 -2.56 -6.30 21.44
N TYR A 186 -2.21 -5.48 22.43
CA TYR A 186 -1.58 -5.96 23.64
C TYR A 186 -2.63 -6.55 24.57
N ASP A 187 -2.33 -7.69 25.17
CA ASP A 187 -3.15 -8.24 26.24
C ASP A 187 -2.72 -7.72 27.63
N GLU A 188 -3.36 -8.23 28.70
CA GLU A 188 -3.08 -7.85 30.09
C GLU A 188 -1.62 -8.09 30.53
N ASN A 189 -0.92 -9.02 29.87
CA ASN A 189 0.48 -9.34 30.12
C ASN A 189 1.43 -8.57 29.21
N HIS A 190 0.90 -7.64 28.38
CA HIS A 190 1.63 -6.92 27.35
C HIS A 190 2.19 -7.83 26.24
N ASP A 191 1.57 -9.01 26.04
CA ASP A 191 1.84 -9.88 24.92
C ASP A 191 1.07 -9.41 23.67
N ILE A 192 1.70 -9.50 22.50
CA ILE A 192 1.06 -9.15 21.21
C ILE A 192 0.17 -10.33 20.81
N VAL A 193 -1.13 -10.10 20.72
CA VAL A 193 -2.12 -11.16 20.48
C VAL A 193 -3.14 -10.77 19.41
N TYR A 194 -3.74 -11.80 18.80
CA TYR A 194 -4.90 -11.67 17.92
C TYR A 194 -5.82 -12.90 18.11
N LEU A 195 -7.03 -12.81 17.59
CA LEU A 195 -7.91 -13.98 17.49
C LEU A 195 -7.80 -14.58 16.09
N ASP A 196 -7.60 -15.88 16.01
CA ASP A 196 -7.63 -16.59 14.74
C ASP A 196 -9.06 -16.68 14.16
N ASP A 197 -9.21 -17.32 13.01
CA ASP A 197 -10.50 -17.42 12.31
C ASP A 197 -11.53 -18.30 13.05
N TYR A 198 -11.08 -19.05 14.06
CA TYR A 198 -11.91 -19.87 14.95
C TYR A 198 -12.18 -19.21 16.29
N GLY A 199 -11.62 -18.03 16.54
CA GLY A 199 -11.75 -17.27 17.78
C GLY A 199 -10.78 -17.68 18.88
N PHE A 200 -9.75 -18.47 18.59
CA PHE A 200 -8.70 -18.78 19.54
C PHE A 200 -7.67 -17.65 19.61
N LYS A 201 -7.23 -17.36 20.85
CA LYS A 201 -6.20 -16.36 21.10
C LYS A 201 -4.83 -16.92 20.72
N GLU A 202 -4.17 -16.25 19.79
CA GLU A 202 -2.82 -16.56 19.32
C GLU A 202 -1.86 -15.43 19.70
N THR A 203 -0.62 -15.78 20.03
CA THR A 203 0.43 -14.83 20.40
C THR A 203 1.46 -14.68 19.27
N LEU A 204 1.82 -13.44 18.95
CA LEU A 204 2.86 -13.12 18.00
C LEU A 204 4.17 -12.77 18.69
N ASN A 205 5.27 -13.30 18.17
CA ASN A 205 6.60 -12.85 18.61
C ASN A 205 6.82 -11.40 18.14
N PRO A 206 7.34 -10.49 18.98
CA PRO A 206 7.62 -9.09 18.59
C PRO A 206 8.49 -8.91 17.34
N VAL A 207 9.31 -9.92 16.98
CA VAL A 207 10.11 -9.90 15.75
C VAL A 207 9.41 -10.50 14.53
N THR A 208 8.17 -10.97 14.67
CA THR A 208 7.37 -11.50 13.54
C THR A 208 7.27 -10.44 12.44
N PRO A 209 7.60 -10.78 11.19
CA PRO A 209 7.50 -9.85 10.08
C PRO A 209 6.03 -9.60 9.71
N VAL A 210 5.70 -8.34 9.48
CA VAL A 210 4.38 -7.89 9.03
C VAL A 210 4.50 -6.93 7.86
N SER A 211 3.48 -6.90 7.02
CA SER A 211 3.31 -5.89 5.98
C SER A 211 2.65 -4.64 6.53
N MET A 212 3.19 -3.50 6.13
CA MET A 212 2.58 -2.17 6.26
C MET A 212 2.31 -1.56 4.87
N ASN A 213 2.05 -2.41 3.86
CA ASN A 213 1.87 -2.01 2.47
C ASN A 213 3.07 -1.29 1.83
N PHE A 214 4.30 -1.65 2.23
CA PHE A 214 5.50 -1.21 1.54
C PHE A 214 5.99 -2.29 0.58
N TRP A 215 5.53 -2.22 -0.66
CA TRP A 215 5.75 -3.21 -1.70
C TRP A 215 6.64 -2.65 -2.81
N GLY A 216 7.42 -3.52 -3.45
CA GLY A 216 8.20 -3.24 -4.64
C GLY A 216 7.79 -4.14 -5.78
N PHE A 217 7.49 -3.56 -6.94
CA PHE A 217 6.97 -4.25 -8.11
C PHE A 217 7.73 -3.86 -9.38
N THR A 218 7.73 -4.77 -10.34
CA THR A 218 8.01 -4.47 -11.75
C THR A 218 6.71 -4.20 -12.50
N PRO A 219 6.71 -3.50 -13.65
CA PRO A 219 5.48 -3.08 -14.35
C PRO A 219 4.55 -4.23 -14.77
N ASP A 220 5.05 -5.45 -14.91
CA ASP A 220 4.24 -6.65 -15.20
C ASP A 220 3.21 -6.95 -14.10
N TYR A 221 3.40 -6.42 -12.89
CA TYR A 221 2.41 -6.51 -11.81
C TYR A 221 1.06 -5.93 -12.19
N PHE A 222 1.00 -4.91 -13.03
CA PHE A 222 -0.27 -4.32 -13.45
C PHE A 222 -1.16 -5.31 -14.22
N ASP A 223 -0.57 -6.08 -15.13
CA ASP A 223 -1.33 -7.08 -15.90
C ASP A 223 -1.80 -8.23 -15.02
N TYR A 224 -0.95 -8.65 -14.08
CA TYR A 224 -1.31 -9.63 -13.09
C TYR A 224 -2.44 -9.13 -12.18
N SER A 225 -2.27 -7.95 -11.60
CA SER A 225 -3.25 -7.32 -10.71
C SER A 225 -4.60 -7.11 -11.39
N GLU A 226 -4.64 -6.72 -12.67
CA GLU A 226 -5.89 -6.59 -13.43
C GLU A 226 -6.58 -7.94 -13.61
N ARG A 227 -5.82 -9.00 -13.91
CA ARG A 227 -6.36 -10.37 -14.03
C ARG A 227 -7.01 -10.83 -12.72
N GLU A 228 -6.34 -10.64 -11.59
CA GLU A 228 -6.87 -11.01 -10.29
C GLU A 228 -8.04 -10.11 -9.87
N PHE A 229 -8.02 -8.83 -10.25
CA PHE A 229 -9.14 -7.94 -10.00
C PHE A 229 -10.42 -8.36 -10.75
N ARG A 230 -10.29 -8.87 -11.99
CA ARG A 230 -11.43 -9.43 -12.73
C ARG A 230 -12.04 -10.63 -11.99
N LYS A 231 -11.22 -11.57 -11.53
CA LYS A 231 -11.67 -12.72 -10.71
C LYS A 231 -12.38 -12.25 -9.44
N PHE A 232 -11.79 -11.28 -8.74
CA PHE A 232 -12.40 -10.68 -7.55
C PHE A 232 -13.77 -10.06 -7.87
N LEU A 233 -13.90 -9.36 -8.99
CA LEU A 233 -15.18 -8.75 -9.40
C LEU A 233 -16.23 -9.78 -9.76
N ASP A 234 -15.87 -10.89 -10.41
CA ASP A 234 -16.80 -11.98 -10.73
C ASP A 234 -17.54 -12.49 -9.49
N GLU A 235 -16.87 -12.52 -8.36
CA GLU A 235 -17.42 -12.99 -7.08
C GLU A 235 -18.04 -11.87 -6.24
N ASN A 236 -17.52 -10.64 -6.34
CA ASN A 236 -17.78 -9.58 -5.37
C ASN A 236 -18.41 -8.31 -5.95
N ILE A 237 -18.78 -8.27 -7.24
CA ILE A 237 -19.29 -7.04 -7.89
C ILE A 237 -20.51 -6.47 -7.17
N ASN A 238 -21.40 -7.32 -6.64
CA ASN A 238 -22.61 -6.92 -5.93
C ASN A 238 -22.39 -6.65 -4.43
N SER A 239 -21.17 -6.80 -3.92
CA SER A 239 -20.86 -6.51 -2.52
C SER A 239 -20.57 -5.02 -2.34
N GLU A 240 -21.28 -4.35 -1.45
CA GLU A 240 -21.01 -2.94 -1.12
C GLU A 240 -19.71 -2.73 -0.33
N LYS A 241 -19.18 -3.80 0.30
CA LYS A 241 -18.10 -3.71 1.30
C LYS A 241 -16.81 -4.44 0.93
N ALA A 242 -16.85 -5.40 0.01
CA ALA A 242 -15.68 -6.17 -0.38
C ALA A 242 -14.56 -5.26 -0.93
N GLU A 243 -13.32 -5.52 -0.54
CA GLU A 243 -12.15 -4.77 -0.96
C GLU A 243 -11.05 -5.71 -1.46
N PHE A 244 -10.48 -5.36 -2.58
CA PHE A 244 -9.37 -6.06 -3.20
C PHE A 244 -8.04 -5.44 -2.70
N PHE A 245 -7.50 -6.01 -1.64
CA PHE A 245 -6.25 -5.57 -1.03
C PHE A 245 -5.02 -6.13 -1.73
N ILE A 246 -3.87 -5.44 -1.63
CA ILE A 246 -2.60 -5.92 -2.17
C ILE A 246 -2.21 -7.29 -1.60
N PRO A 247 -2.30 -7.54 -0.27
CA PRO A 247 -1.99 -8.86 0.27
C PRO A 247 -2.78 -10.02 -0.35
N LEU A 248 -4.05 -9.79 -0.70
CA LEU A 248 -4.90 -10.81 -1.34
C LEU A 248 -4.38 -11.18 -2.74
N ALA A 249 -3.98 -10.19 -3.53
CA ALA A 249 -3.40 -10.43 -4.85
C ALA A 249 -2.05 -11.13 -4.76
N ILE A 250 -1.23 -10.76 -3.78
CA ILE A 250 0.10 -11.37 -3.56
C ILE A 250 -0.03 -12.83 -3.10
N ASP A 251 -0.95 -13.13 -2.19
CA ASP A 251 -1.18 -14.50 -1.73
C ASP A 251 -1.59 -15.41 -2.89
N SER A 252 -2.48 -14.93 -3.78
CA SER A 252 -2.84 -15.62 -5.03
C SER A 252 -1.64 -15.84 -5.97
N LEU A 253 -0.71 -14.89 -6.06
CA LEU A 253 0.54 -15.03 -6.82
C LEU A 253 1.45 -16.12 -6.26
N ILE A 254 1.64 -16.14 -4.95
CA ILE A 254 2.46 -17.12 -4.25
C ILE A 254 1.85 -18.53 -4.46
N ASP A 255 0.54 -18.66 -4.28
CA ASP A 255 -0.16 -19.94 -4.42
C ASP A 255 -0.11 -20.49 -5.85
N SER A 256 -0.14 -19.62 -6.86
CA SER A 256 -0.03 -20.02 -8.28
C SER A 256 1.43 -20.29 -8.71
N GLY A 257 2.42 -19.91 -7.90
CA GLY A 257 3.84 -20.03 -8.24
C GLY A 257 4.29 -19.06 -9.34
N GLU A 258 3.58 -17.93 -9.51
CA GLU A 258 3.91 -16.90 -10.50
C GLU A 258 4.85 -15.82 -9.93
N ALA A 259 5.08 -15.80 -8.61
CA ALA A 259 6.06 -14.97 -7.92
C ALA A 259 6.71 -15.70 -6.75
#